data_b3be8203d15566a027cdca49c3c818f2
#
_entry.id   b3be8203d15566a027cdca49c3c818f2
#
_cell.length_a   1.000
_cell.length_b   1.000
_cell.length_c   1.000
_cell.angle_alpha   90.00
_cell.angle_beta   90.00
_cell.angle_gamma   90.00
#
_symmetry.space_group_name_H-M   'P 1'
#
loop_
_entity.id
_entity.type
_entity.pdbx_description
1 polymer ?
#
loop_
_entity_poly.entity_id
_entity_poly.type
_entity_poly.pdbx_seq_one_letter_code
_entity_poly.pdbx_strand_id
1 'polypeptide(L)'
;MEQRQYSEELITELQKNARVEVINGVEELVKPVPGQKGETRLDIVDPHVKTIIQKKMSEGIGSKPFSLNFDRNRPENITYDLTTSEVSEEEQLVEVDHDHYVDTFVFKAEHANKANPILVYFHGGAFMTGKIEEFGKQMKYIAEQAQATVIFPQYRLAPENPYPAAINDAMGIIKWASENHELLGSNSEKLVLAGDSAGSGLINSCIVLMKDTSIIARAVELYPAIDNDMKPYYDWSKFDVCPEDEQYAKNRVCRMLNSIDNFEKNYLHYKIDPRDEVVDFFNVRDWSKIPPITFILNQYDLITLVAEEFIKKAL
;
A
#
# COMPACT_ATOMS: atom_id res chain seq x y z
N MET A 1 10.47 -21.13 16.09
CA MET A 1 10.07 -20.65 14.76
C MET A 1 8.60 -20.25 14.85
N GLU A 2 8.32 -18.98 14.78
CA GLU A 2 6.94 -18.51 14.66
C GLU A 2 6.39 -18.98 13.32
N GLN A 3 5.22 -19.61 13.35
CA GLN A 3 4.62 -20.17 12.15
C GLN A 3 4.06 -19.05 11.26
N ARG A 4 4.27 -19.15 9.95
CA ARG A 4 3.50 -18.40 8.96
C ARG A 4 2.01 -18.56 9.24
N GLN A 5 1.24 -17.49 9.14
CA GLN A 5 -0.22 -17.57 9.22
C GLN A 5 -0.80 -18.36 8.04
N TYR A 6 -0.13 -18.29 6.86
CA TYR A 6 -0.48 -19.06 5.66
C TYR A 6 0.63 -20.06 5.38
N SER A 7 0.28 -21.35 5.33
CA SER A 7 1.22 -22.40 4.93
C SER A 7 1.55 -22.31 3.44
N GLU A 8 2.64 -22.93 3.02
CA GLU A 8 3.00 -22.98 1.59
C GLU A 8 1.97 -23.75 0.77
N GLU A 9 1.35 -24.77 1.35
CA GLU A 9 0.25 -25.52 0.72
C GLU A 9 -0.95 -24.59 0.45
N LEU A 10 -1.33 -23.76 1.43
CA LEU A 10 -2.42 -22.80 1.28
C LEU A 10 -2.11 -21.73 0.23
N ILE A 11 -0.88 -21.21 0.20
CA ILE A 11 -0.45 -20.25 -0.82
C ILE A 11 -0.50 -20.89 -2.21
N THR A 12 -0.04 -22.14 -2.34
CA THR A 12 -0.09 -22.90 -3.59
C THR A 12 -1.55 -23.13 -4.04
N GLU A 13 -2.44 -23.44 -3.10
CA GLU A 13 -3.86 -23.62 -3.39
C GLU A 13 -4.52 -22.32 -3.86
N LEU A 14 -4.24 -21.20 -3.21
CA LEU A 14 -4.71 -19.86 -3.63
C LEU A 14 -4.24 -19.50 -5.05
N GLN A 15 -2.99 -19.83 -5.37
CA GLN A 15 -2.44 -19.60 -6.70
C GLN A 15 -3.09 -20.49 -7.76
N LYS A 16 -3.30 -21.78 -7.44
CA LYS A 16 -3.92 -22.74 -8.33
C LYS A 16 -5.37 -22.41 -8.65
N ASN A 17 -6.09 -21.84 -7.70
CA ASN A 17 -7.50 -21.49 -7.82
C ASN A 17 -7.71 -20.04 -8.30
N ALA A 18 -6.62 -19.33 -8.58
CA ALA A 18 -6.70 -17.97 -9.15
C ALA A 18 -7.41 -18.02 -10.51
N ARG A 19 -8.35 -17.11 -10.71
CA ARG A 19 -9.14 -17.01 -11.94
C ARG A 19 -9.54 -15.57 -12.21
N VAL A 20 -9.83 -15.27 -13.46
CA VAL A 20 -10.35 -13.97 -13.87
C VAL A 20 -11.86 -13.96 -13.69
N GLU A 21 -12.36 -12.94 -13.00
CA GLU A 21 -13.79 -12.67 -12.86
C GLU A 21 -14.10 -11.20 -13.15
N VAL A 22 -15.35 -10.90 -13.45
CA VAL A 22 -15.82 -9.52 -13.59
C VAL A 22 -16.58 -9.13 -12.34
N ILE A 23 -15.97 -8.27 -11.52
CA ILE A 23 -16.54 -7.79 -10.26
C ILE A 23 -16.87 -6.30 -10.40
N ASN A 24 -18.11 -5.93 -10.12
CA ASN A 24 -18.58 -4.55 -10.25
C ASN A 24 -18.27 -3.90 -11.63
N GLY A 25 -18.12 -4.72 -12.68
CA GLY A 25 -17.82 -4.28 -14.05
C GLY A 25 -16.32 -4.09 -14.34
N VAL A 26 -15.43 -4.53 -13.46
CA VAL A 26 -13.97 -4.56 -13.65
C VAL A 26 -13.52 -6.02 -13.78
N GLU A 27 -12.61 -6.30 -14.74
CA GLU A 27 -11.97 -7.59 -14.88
C GLU A 27 -10.83 -7.71 -13.86
N GLU A 28 -10.91 -8.69 -12.98
CA GLU A 28 -9.99 -8.89 -11.88
C GLU A 28 -9.44 -10.31 -11.83
N LEU A 29 -8.15 -10.45 -11.52
CA LEU A 29 -7.56 -11.74 -11.14
C LEU A 29 -7.84 -11.98 -9.65
N VAL A 30 -8.82 -12.80 -9.35
CA VAL A 30 -9.20 -13.14 -7.98
C VAL A 30 -8.46 -14.38 -7.47
N LYS A 31 -8.12 -14.37 -6.19
CA LYS A 31 -7.55 -15.51 -5.44
C LYS A 31 -8.54 -15.88 -4.34
N PRO A 32 -9.53 -16.74 -4.64
CA PRO A 32 -10.58 -17.06 -3.69
C PRO A 32 -10.02 -17.82 -2.48
N VAL A 33 -10.58 -17.54 -1.31
CA VAL A 33 -10.22 -18.23 -0.07
C VAL A 33 -10.65 -19.72 -0.18
N PRO A 34 -9.76 -20.69 0.13
CA PRO A 34 -10.15 -22.08 0.20
C PRO A 34 -11.17 -22.28 1.33
N GLY A 35 -12.32 -22.86 0.99
CA GLY A 35 -13.31 -23.24 1.98
C GLY A 35 -12.84 -24.40 2.86
N GLN A 36 -13.55 -24.65 3.97
CA GLN A 36 -13.21 -25.73 4.91
C GLN A 36 -13.26 -27.14 4.28
N LYS A 37 -13.87 -27.30 3.11
CA LYS A 37 -14.00 -28.56 2.38
C LYS A 37 -13.29 -28.56 1.03
N GLY A 38 -12.34 -27.63 0.80
CA GLY A 38 -11.65 -27.50 -0.48
C GLY A 38 -12.47 -26.80 -1.57
N GLU A 39 -13.64 -26.25 -1.24
CA GLU A 39 -14.39 -25.37 -2.12
C GLU A 39 -13.79 -23.95 -2.10
N THR A 40 -13.74 -23.29 -3.24
CA THR A 40 -13.30 -21.91 -3.35
C THR A 40 -14.51 -20.98 -3.30
N ARG A 41 -14.50 -20.01 -2.37
CA ARG A 41 -15.59 -19.06 -2.16
C ARG A 41 -15.08 -17.64 -2.21
N LEU A 42 -15.92 -16.74 -2.70
CA LEU A 42 -15.69 -15.28 -2.69
C LEU A 42 -16.56 -14.57 -1.64
N ASP A 43 -17.60 -15.22 -1.14
CA ASP A 43 -18.59 -14.64 -0.23
C ASP A 43 -18.27 -14.83 1.26
N ILE A 44 -17.04 -15.21 1.61
CA ILE A 44 -16.60 -15.42 2.99
C ILE A 44 -15.43 -14.49 3.38
N VAL A 45 -15.40 -14.09 4.64
CA VAL A 45 -14.21 -13.47 5.22
C VAL A 45 -13.16 -14.56 5.48
N ASP A 46 -11.93 -14.34 5.03
CA ASP A 46 -10.81 -15.25 5.30
C ASP A 46 -10.78 -15.66 6.78
N PRO A 47 -10.70 -16.95 7.12
CA PRO A 47 -10.78 -17.44 8.50
C PRO A 47 -9.72 -16.86 9.42
N HIS A 48 -8.50 -16.58 8.91
CA HIS A 48 -7.43 -15.96 9.70
C HIS A 48 -7.75 -14.50 10.00
N VAL A 49 -8.22 -13.75 8.98
CA VAL A 49 -8.67 -12.37 9.11
C VAL A 49 -9.87 -12.29 10.06
N LYS A 50 -10.83 -13.19 9.94
CA LYS A 50 -11.99 -13.28 10.81
C LYS A 50 -11.59 -13.45 12.28
N THR A 51 -10.63 -14.33 12.57
CA THR A 51 -10.09 -14.53 13.93
C THR A 51 -9.50 -13.24 14.49
N ILE A 52 -8.73 -12.50 13.67
CA ILE A 52 -8.14 -11.22 14.08
C ILE A 52 -9.24 -10.18 14.34
N ILE A 53 -10.25 -10.10 13.49
CA ILE A 53 -11.38 -9.16 13.66
C ILE A 53 -12.14 -9.50 14.94
N GLN A 54 -12.45 -10.77 15.19
CA GLN A 54 -13.13 -11.23 16.42
C GLN A 54 -12.37 -10.83 17.67
N LYS A 55 -11.04 -11.04 17.68
CA LYS A 55 -10.19 -10.61 18.79
C LYS A 55 -10.26 -9.09 18.98
N LYS A 56 -10.09 -8.31 17.93
CA LYS A 56 -10.17 -6.84 17.99
C LYS A 56 -11.53 -6.35 18.48
N MET A 57 -12.62 -6.97 18.05
CA MET A 57 -13.98 -6.64 18.50
C MET A 57 -14.16 -6.94 19.99
N SER A 58 -13.67 -8.10 20.49
CA SER A 58 -13.75 -8.47 21.91
C SER A 58 -12.93 -7.55 22.82
N GLU A 59 -11.84 -6.99 22.32
CA GLU A 59 -10.98 -6.03 23.02
C GLU A 59 -11.50 -4.57 22.89
N GLY A 60 -12.60 -4.34 22.18
CA GLY A 60 -13.15 -3.02 21.93
C GLY A 60 -12.25 -2.17 21.02
N ILE A 61 -11.32 -2.81 20.32
CA ILE A 61 -10.45 -2.13 19.36
C ILE A 61 -11.27 -1.84 18.10
N GLY A 62 -11.44 -0.57 17.78
CA GLY A 62 -12.28 -0.12 16.65
C GLY A 62 -13.48 0.71 17.07
N SER A 63 -13.89 0.64 18.36
CA SER A 63 -14.79 1.60 18.97
C SER A 63 -14.10 2.79 19.63
N LYS A 64 -12.74 2.71 19.74
CA LYS A 64 -11.95 3.81 20.34
C LYS A 64 -11.70 4.91 19.31
N PRO A 65 -11.71 6.18 19.74
CA PRO A 65 -11.27 7.27 18.89
C PRO A 65 -9.84 7.06 18.39
N PHE A 66 -9.52 7.61 17.22
CA PHE A 66 -8.15 7.65 16.71
C PHE A 66 -7.21 8.30 17.75
N SER A 67 -6.08 7.65 18.00
CA SER A 67 -5.05 8.15 18.89
C SER A 67 -3.68 8.01 18.23
N LEU A 68 -3.13 9.11 17.77
CA LEU A 68 -1.84 9.14 17.08
C LEU A 68 -0.72 8.48 17.91
N ASN A 69 -0.66 8.80 19.21
CA ASN A 69 0.35 8.22 20.10
C ASN A 69 0.18 6.69 20.24
N PHE A 70 -1.05 6.20 20.34
CA PHE A 70 -1.31 4.77 20.40
C PHE A 70 -0.93 4.07 19.08
N ASP A 71 -1.33 4.65 17.94
CA ASP A 71 -1.09 4.03 16.64
C ASP A 71 0.40 4.04 16.26
N ARG A 72 1.15 5.08 16.62
CA ARG A 72 2.62 5.12 16.41
C ARG A 72 3.42 4.19 17.32
N ASN A 73 2.91 3.90 18.51
CA ASN A 73 3.60 3.09 19.51
C ASN A 73 3.00 1.69 19.67
N ARG A 74 2.08 1.29 18.81
CA ARG A 74 1.57 -0.08 18.84
C ARG A 74 2.70 -1.07 18.56
N PRO A 75 2.64 -2.28 19.17
CA PRO A 75 3.60 -3.33 18.88
C PRO A 75 3.63 -3.68 17.40
N GLU A 76 4.80 -4.08 16.91
CA GLU A 76 4.95 -4.58 15.54
C GLU A 76 3.93 -5.70 15.25
N ASN A 77 3.28 -5.59 14.09
CA ASN A 77 2.34 -6.61 13.65
C ASN A 77 3.04 -7.82 13.01
N ILE A 78 4.26 -7.62 12.47
CA ILE A 78 5.04 -8.64 11.77
C ILE A 78 6.29 -8.92 12.56
N THR A 79 6.32 -10.08 13.19
CA THR A 79 7.38 -10.50 14.11
C THR A 79 8.32 -11.56 13.52
N TYR A 80 8.01 -12.09 12.34
CA TYR A 80 8.79 -13.14 11.69
C TYR A 80 9.36 -12.70 10.35
N ASP A 81 10.60 -13.15 10.09
CA ASP A 81 11.29 -12.98 8.83
C ASP A 81 10.99 -14.19 7.93
N LEU A 82 10.56 -13.95 6.70
CA LEU A 82 10.26 -14.99 5.71
C LEU A 82 11.38 -15.21 4.71
N THR A 83 12.47 -14.45 4.77
CA THR A 83 13.62 -14.63 3.88
C THR A 83 14.30 -15.96 4.13
N THR A 84 14.78 -16.57 3.08
CA THR A 84 15.50 -17.84 3.07
C THR A 84 16.97 -17.70 2.69
N SER A 85 17.32 -16.55 2.12
CA SER A 85 18.67 -16.15 1.77
C SER A 85 19.08 -14.86 2.46
N GLU A 86 20.35 -14.51 2.39
CA GLU A 86 20.83 -13.26 2.95
C GLU A 86 20.35 -12.06 2.13
N VAL A 87 19.88 -11.04 2.82
CA VAL A 87 19.49 -9.74 2.26
C VAL A 87 20.20 -8.66 3.06
N SER A 88 21.05 -7.90 2.40
CA SER A 88 21.70 -6.76 3.05
C SER A 88 20.69 -5.66 3.35
N GLU A 89 20.92 -4.96 4.45
CA GLU A 89 20.15 -3.78 4.86
C GLU A 89 21.12 -2.65 5.17
N GLU A 90 21.00 -1.56 4.46
CA GLU A 90 21.82 -0.37 4.62
C GLU A 90 20.92 0.83 4.90
N GLU A 91 21.23 1.60 5.94
CA GLU A 91 20.58 2.88 6.23
C GLU A 91 21.41 4.02 5.62
N GLN A 92 20.74 4.93 4.92
CA GLN A 92 21.35 6.06 4.25
C GLN A 92 20.55 7.34 4.52
N LEU A 93 21.25 8.45 4.73
CA LEU A 93 20.64 9.77 4.73
C LEU A 93 20.64 10.31 3.29
N VAL A 94 19.46 10.37 2.68
CA VAL A 94 19.28 10.88 1.32
C VAL A 94 18.84 12.32 1.36
N GLU A 95 19.64 13.20 0.76
CA GLU A 95 19.27 14.61 0.58
C GLU A 95 18.15 14.71 -0.46
N VAL A 96 16.99 15.22 -0.06
CA VAL A 96 15.79 15.34 -0.91
C VAL A 96 15.50 16.77 -1.32
N ASP A 97 15.97 17.74 -0.54
CA ASP A 97 15.88 19.17 -0.78
C ASP A 97 17.02 19.86 -0.03
N HIS A 98 17.30 21.14 -0.33
CA HIS A 98 18.36 21.90 0.35
C HIS A 98 18.26 21.76 1.87
N ASP A 99 19.32 21.20 2.47
CA ASP A 99 19.46 20.97 3.91
C ASP A 99 18.41 20.03 4.54
N HIS A 100 17.68 19.24 3.72
CA HIS A 100 16.74 18.25 4.23
C HIS A 100 17.09 16.85 3.77
N TYR A 101 17.20 15.94 4.74
CA TYR A 101 17.58 14.54 4.55
C TYR A 101 16.47 13.62 5.03
N VAL A 102 16.30 12.49 4.33
CA VAL A 102 15.36 11.42 4.69
C VAL A 102 16.12 10.16 5.01
N ASP A 103 15.87 9.59 6.20
CA ASP A 103 16.36 8.26 6.55
C ASP A 103 15.78 7.24 5.56
N THR A 104 16.66 6.55 4.86
CA THR A 104 16.26 5.66 3.77
C THR A 104 16.96 4.33 3.91
N PHE A 105 16.18 3.25 3.95
CA PHE A 105 16.67 1.90 4.05
C PHE A 105 16.74 1.26 2.67
N VAL A 106 17.86 0.62 2.36
CA VAL A 106 18.11 -0.05 1.09
C VAL A 106 18.33 -1.53 1.35
N PHE A 107 17.49 -2.36 0.76
CA PHE A 107 17.57 -3.83 0.88
C PHE A 107 18.00 -4.43 -0.44
N LYS A 108 19.03 -5.30 -0.42
CA LYS A 108 19.55 -5.98 -1.62
C LYS A 108 19.69 -7.47 -1.35
N ALA A 109 19.16 -8.31 -2.22
CA ALA A 109 19.43 -9.75 -2.20
C ALA A 109 20.89 -10.05 -2.56
N GLU A 110 21.52 -11.03 -1.90
CA GLU A 110 22.95 -11.36 -2.05
C GLU A 110 23.36 -11.66 -3.51
N HIS A 111 22.46 -12.22 -4.30
CA HIS A 111 22.70 -12.62 -5.69
C HIS A 111 22.12 -11.67 -6.73
N ALA A 112 21.81 -10.43 -6.32
CA ALA A 112 21.28 -9.43 -7.21
C ALA A 112 22.20 -9.16 -8.40
N ASN A 113 21.68 -9.35 -9.61
CA ASN A 113 22.39 -9.04 -10.86
C ASN A 113 22.32 -7.54 -11.17
N LYS A 114 23.27 -7.02 -12.00
CA LYS A 114 23.21 -5.63 -12.49
C LYS A 114 21.94 -5.26 -13.29
N ALA A 115 21.10 -6.23 -13.61
CA ALA A 115 19.83 -6.04 -14.29
C ALA A 115 18.63 -5.96 -13.34
N ASN A 116 18.89 -5.91 -12.03
CA ASN A 116 17.83 -5.92 -11.03
C ASN A 116 16.99 -4.64 -11.06
N PRO A 117 15.68 -4.76 -10.96
CA PRO A 117 14.82 -3.60 -10.83
C PRO A 117 15.06 -2.89 -9.49
N ILE A 118 14.90 -1.57 -9.51
CA ILE A 118 14.81 -0.79 -8.29
C ILE A 118 13.34 -0.59 -7.96
N LEU A 119 12.96 -0.95 -6.75
CA LEU A 119 11.63 -0.76 -6.22
C LEU A 119 11.68 0.25 -5.07
N VAL A 120 10.98 1.38 -5.22
CA VAL A 120 10.82 2.36 -4.14
C VAL A 120 9.47 2.10 -3.48
N TYR A 121 9.48 1.76 -2.20
CA TYR A 121 8.26 1.44 -1.44
C TYR A 121 7.90 2.57 -0.48
N PHE A 122 6.74 3.17 -0.67
CA PHE A 122 6.16 4.16 0.24
C PHE A 122 5.11 3.50 1.13
N HIS A 123 5.32 3.54 2.43
CA HIS A 123 4.43 2.88 3.38
C HIS A 123 3.11 3.62 3.58
N GLY A 124 2.08 2.86 3.96
CA GLY A 124 0.80 3.41 4.40
C GLY A 124 0.83 3.94 5.83
N GLY A 125 -0.32 4.34 6.34
CA GLY A 125 -0.47 4.87 7.68
C GLY A 125 -1.14 6.25 7.72
N ALA A 126 -1.97 6.54 6.71
CA ALA A 126 -2.73 7.79 6.58
C ALA A 126 -1.82 9.05 6.65
N PHE A 127 -0.60 8.96 6.16
CA PHE A 127 0.46 9.99 6.23
C PHE A 127 0.87 10.39 7.65
N MET A 128 0.41 9.70 8.68
CA MET A 128 0.62 10.03 10.09
C MET A 128 1.38 8.96 10.88
N THR A 129 1.42 7.73 10.38
CA THR A 129 2.06 6.59 11.03
C THR A 129 2.83 5.75 10.00
N GLY A 130 3.55 4.74 10.48
CA GLY A 130 4.40 3.88 9.66
C GLY A 130 5.87 4.12 9.97
N LYS A 131 6.63 3.04 10.04
CA LYS A 131 8.07 3.06 10.34
C LYS A 131 8.73 1.76 9.90
N ILE A 132 10.06 1.78 9.78
CA ILE A 132 10.85 0.65 9.30
C ILE A 132 10.63 -0.64 10.11
N GLU A 133 10.42 -0.53 11.42
CA GLU A 133 10.19 -1.69 12.29
C GLU A 133 8.89 -2.44 11.96
N GLU A 134 7.93 -1.76 11.32
CA GLU A 134 6.68 -2.38 10.87
C GLU A 134 6.81 -3.04 9.49
N PHE A 135 7.72 -2.56 8.62
CA PHE A 135 7.80 -2.94 7.21
C PHE A 135 9.10 -3.65 6.82
N GLY A 136 10.21 -3.47 7.56
CA GLY A 136 11.53 -3.92 7.15
C GLY A 136 11.62 -5.40 6.77
N LYS A 137 10.97 -6.30 7.54
CA LYS A 137 10.95 -7.74 7.21
C LYS A 137 10.22 -8.04 5.89
N GLN A 138 9.19 -7.26 5.57
CA GLN A 138 8.47 -7.37 4.29
C GLN A 138 9.36 -6.87 3.15
N MET A 139 10.09 -5.77 3.37
CA MET A 139 11.01 -5.23 2.37
C MET A 139 12.14 -6.20 2.05
N LYS A 140 12.71 -6.87 3.05
CA LYS A 140 13.68 -7.96 2.86
C LYS A 140 13.09 -9.08 2.00
N TYR A 141 11.89 -9.54 2.34
CA TYR A 141 11.23 -10.61 1.61
C TYR A 141 10.93 -10.21 0.16
N ILE A 142 10.48 -8.97 -0.08
CA ILE A 142 10.26 -8.47 -1.45
C ILE A 142 11.58 -8.41 -2.22
N ALA A 143 12.66 -7.90 -1.60
CA ALA A 143 13.97 -7.84 -2.24
C ALA A 143 14.45 -9.24 -2.66
N GLU A 144 14.33 -10.23 -1.79
CA GLU A 144 14.67 -11.62 -2.08
C GLU A 144 13.82 -12.21 -3.21
N GLN A 145 12.50 -12.13 -3.09
CA GLN A 145 11.59 -12.80 -4.03
C GLN A 145 11.57 -12.15 -5.41
N ALA A 146 11.66 -10.83 -5.47
CA ALA A 146 11.69 -10.08 -6.72
C ALA A 146 13.11 -9.95 -7.32
N GLN A 147 14.16 -10.38 -6.60
CA GLN A 147 15.55 -10.12 -6.95
C GLN A 147 15.76 -8.65 -7.27
N ALA A 148 15.26 -7.76 -6.42
CA ALA A 148 15.23 -6.31 -6.59
C ALA A 148 16.08 -5.61 -5.53
N THR A 149 16.51 -4.39 -5.83
CA THR A 149 16.91 -3.44 -4.80
C THR A 149 15.65 -2.72 -4.32
N VAL A 150 15.30 -2.88 -3.04
CA VAL A 150 14.15 -2.23 -2.44
C VAL A 150 14.59 -1.05 -1.61
N ILE A 151 14.01 0.12 -1.86
CA ILE A 151 14.27 1.38 -1.17
C ILE A 151 13.05 1.73 -0.34
N PHE A 152 13.24 1.91 0.95
CA PHE A 152 12.19 2.26 1.90
C PHE A 152 12.54 3.57 2.60
N PRO A 153 11.99 4.72 2.17
CA PRO A 153 12.20 6.00 2.83
C PRO A 153 11.25 6.18 4.02
N GLN A 154 11.78 6.69 5.12
CA GLN A 154 10.99 7.19 6.24
C GLN A 154 10.60 8.65 5.98
N TYR A 155 9.67 8.88 5.06
CA TYR A 155 9.20 10.21 4.71
C TYR A 155 8.55 10.92 5.90
N ARG A 156 8.58 12.25 5.91
CA ARG A 156 8.02 13.08 7.00
C ARG A 156 6.53 12.87 7.18
N LEU A 157 6.12 12.68 8.43
CA LEU A 157 4.74 12.39 8.81
C LEU A 157 4.02 13.63 9.35
N ALA A 158 2.73 13.69 9.08
CA ALA A 158 1.79 14.62 9.69
C ALA A 158 1.41 14.12 11.11
N PRO A 159 0.90 14.99 11.99
CA PRO A 159 0.64 16.43 11.79
C PRO A 159 1.87 17.33 11.93
N GLU A 160 3.02 16.79 12.38
CA GLU A 160 4.24 17.59 12.59
C GLU A 160 4.74 18.19 11.27
N ASN A 161 4.64 17.42 10.19
CA ASN A 161 5.02 17.82 8.84
C ASN A 161 3.85 17.59 7.88
N PRO A 162 2.85 18.49 7.87
CA PRO A 162 1.69 18.33 7.01
C PRO A 162 2.05 18.53 5.52
N TYR A 163 1.07 18.32 4.65
CA TYR A 163 1.18 18.64 3.21
C TYR A 163 1.97 19.96 2.96
N PRO A 164 2.92 19.99 2.04
CA PRO A 164 3.32 18.94 1.09
C PRO A 164 4.59 18.16 1.50
N ALA A 165 4.97 18.12 2.77
CA ALA A 165 6.26 17.59 3.22
C ALA A 165 6.54 16.17 2.72
N ALA A 166 5.62 15.23 2.91
CA ALA A 166 5.77 13.84 2.45
C ALA A 166 5.92 13.73 0.93
N ILE A 167 5.20 14.56 0.17
CA ILE A 167 5.30 14.58 -1.31
C ILE A 167 6.68 15.07 -1.75
N ASN A 168 7.21 16.12 -1.10
CA ASN A 168 8.55 16.61 -1.42
C ASN A 168 9.62 15.57 -1.14
N ASP A 169 9.50 14.85 -0.02
CA ASP A 169 10.40 13.74 0.30
C ASP A 169 10.33 12.63 -0.75
N ALA A 170 9.11 12.21 -1.11
CA ALA A 170 8.91 11.17 -2.11
C ALA A 170 9.48 11.56 -3.48
N MET A 171 9.26 12.79 -3.93
CA MET A 171 9.82 13.32 -5.18
C MET A 171 11.36 13.32 -5.16
N GLY A 172 11.96 13.74 -4.03
CA GLY A 172 13.42 13.72 -3.86
C GLY A 172 13.98 12.29 -3.89
N ILE A 173 13.34 11.35 -3.21
CA ILE A 173 13.73 9.93 -3.20
C ILE A 173 13.61 9.29 -4.59
N ILE A 174 12.52 9.53 -5.31
CA ILE A 174 12.33 9.03 -6.69
C ILE A 174 13.46 9.53 -7.59
N LYS A 175 13.75 10.83 -7.53
CA LYS A 175 14.84 11.44 -8.28
C LYS A 175 16.19 10.82 -7.91
N TRP A 176 16.51 10.77 -6.61
CA TRP A 176 17.77 10.19 -6.12
C TRP A 176 17.93 8.74 -6.56
N ALA A 177 16.90 7.90 -6.44
CA ALA A 177 16.95 6.50 -6.82
C ALA A 177 17.21 6.32 -8.31
N SER A 178 16.59 7.12 -9.18
CA SER A 178 16.82 7.10 -10.62
C SER A 178 18.24 7.57 -11.00
N GLU A 179 18.70 8.68 -10.41
CA GLU A 179 20.04 9.24 -10.67
C GLU A 179 21.18 8.35 -10.15
N ASN A 180 20.95 7.55 -9.11
CA ASN A 180 21.94 6.67 -8.49
C ASN A 180 21.71 5.17 -8.80
N HIS A 181 20.99 4.85 -9.85
CA HIS A 181 20.61 3.47 -10.18
C HIS A 181 21.81 2.52 -10.29
N GLU A 182 22.96 2.96 -10.84
CA GLU A 182 24.18 2.14 -10.95
C GLU A 182 24.76 1.79 -9.57
N LEU A 183 24.78 2.75 -8.62
CA LEU A 183 25.23 2.53 -7.24
C LEU A 183 24.28 1.61 -6.49
N LEU A 184 23.01 1.66 -6.83
CA LEU A 184 21.95 0.79 -6.32
C LEU A 184 21.98 -0.61 -6.96
N GLY A 185 22.87 -0.86 -7.91
CA GLY A 185 23.08 -2.15 -8.54
C GLY A 185 22.17 -2.43 -9.73
N SER A 186 21.59 -1.41 -10.35
CA SER A 186 20.77 -1.53 -11.55
C SER A 186 21.45 -0.95 -12.78
N ASN A 187 21.17 -1.52 -13.94
CA ASN A 187 21.60 -1.00 -15.24
C ASN A 187 20.53 -0.10 -15.90
N SER A 188 19.47 0.22 -15.18
CA SER A 188 18.34 1.02 -15.67
C SER A 188 17.97 2.09 -14.64
N GLU A 189 17.80 3.31 -15.13
CA GLU A 189 17.25 4.43 -14.35
C GLU A 189 15.76 4.29 -14.03
N LYS A 190 15.08 3.33 -14.69
CA LYS A 190 13.65 3.10 -14.50
C LYS A 190 13.35 2.43 -13.17
N LEU A 191 12.34 2.93 -12.49
CA LEU A 191 11.91 2.51 -11.17
C LEU A 191 10.56 1.80 -11.22
N VAL A 192 10.37 0.87 -10.30
CA VAL A 192 9.04 0.42 -9.89
C VAL A 192 8.69 1.18 -8.61
N LEU A 193 7.57 1.86 -8.60
CA LEU A 193 7.05 2.49 -7.38
C LEU A 193 6.02 1.55 -6.76
N ALA A 194 6.12 1.29 -5.47
CA ALA A 194 5.16 0.46 -4.76
C ALA A 194 4.74 1.14 -3.46
N GLY A 195 3.52 0.86 -3.02
CA GLY A 195 3.04 1.42 -1.76
C GLY A 195 1.68 0.87 -1.38
N ASP A 196 1.34 1.06 -0.11
CA ASP A 196 0.06 0.66 0.43
C ASP A 196 -0.72 1.88 0.95
N SER A 197 -2.03 1.91 0.75
CA SER A 197 -2.92 2.93 1.31
C SER A 197 -2.43 4.37 1.00
N ALA A 198 -2.08 5.14 2.03
CA ALA A 198 -1.52 6.49 1.89
C ALA A 198 -0.21 6.53 1.10
N GLY A 199 0.61 5.47 1.15
CA GLY A 199 1.82 5.35 0.34
C GLY A 199 1.53 5.30 -1.15
N SER A 200 0.47 4.60 -1.57
CA SER A 200 -0.04 4.65 -2.94
C SER A 200 -0.54 6.05 -3.31
N GLY A 201 -1.26 6.72 -2.41
CA GLY A 201 -1.66 8.11 -2.61
C GLY A 201 -0.47 9.05 -2.81
N LEU A 202 0.66 8.78 -2.12
CA LEU A 202 1.89 9.53 -2.29
C LEU A 202 2.51 9.31 -3.68
N ILE A 203 2.51 8.07 -4.18
CA ILE A 203 2.93 7.73 -5.55
C ILE A 203 2.09 8.51 -6.56
N ASN A 204 0.79 8.50 -6.39
CA ASN A 204 -0.16 9.18 -7.26
C ASN A 204 0.08 10.70 -7.29
N SER A 205 0.33 11.30 -6.13
CA SER A 205 0.73 12.71 -6.03
C SER A 205 2.01 13.01 -6.82
N CYS A 206 3.01 12.13 -6.72
CA CYS A 206 4.26 12.28 -7.47
C CYS A 206 4.03 12.17 -8.99
N ILE A 207 3.23 11.20 -9.45
CA ILE A 207 2.88 11.04 -10.88
C ILE A 207 2.24 12.32 -11.44
N VAL A 208 1.30 12.91 -10.71
CA VAL A 208 0.64 14.16 -11.13
C VAL A 208 1.65 15.32 -11.23
N LEU A 209 2.54 15.46 -10.26
CA LEU A 209 3.49 16.58 -10.18
C LEU A 209 4.70 16.44 -11.11
N MET A 210 5.11 15.23 -11.46
CA MET A 210 6.24 14.98 -12.34
C MET A 210 5.97 15.55 -13.73
N LYS A 211 6.98 16.19 -14.33
CA LYS A 211 6.93 16.66 -15.72
C LYS A 211 7.07 15.50 -16.70
N ASP A 212 7.89 14.53 -16.35
CA ASP A 212 8.16 13.33 -17.11
C ASP A 212 8.08 12.11 -16.20
N THR A 213 7.19 11.20 -16.51
CA THR A 213 6.98 9.95 -15.75
C THR A 213 7.64 8.74 -16.42
N SER A 214 8.43 8.94 -17.49
CA SER A 214 9.08 7.85 -18.24
C SER A 214 10.08 7.04 -17.42
N ILE A 215 10.58 7.61 -16.33
CA ILE A 215 11.42 6.89 -15.34
C ILE A 215 10.63 5.90 -14.49
N ILE A 216 9.29 5.97 -14.49
CA ILE A 216 8.44 5.01 -13.76
C ILE A 216 8.06 3.89 -14.72
N ALA A 217 8.68 2.72 -14.56
CA ALA A 217 8.34 1.56 -15.36
C ALA A 217 6.94 1.01 -15.04
N ARG A 218 6.55 1.05 -13.76
CA ARG A 218 5.26 0.56 -13.23
C ARG A 218 5.02 1.10 -11.83
N ALA A 219 3.77 1.27 -11.47
CA ALA A 219 3.34 1.38 -10.08
C ALA A 219 2.64 0.09 -9.63
N VAL A 220 2.84 -0.30 -8.35
CA VAL A 220 2.16 -1.42 -7.69
C VAL A 220 1.50 -0.86 -6.43
N GLU A 221 0.20 -0.81 -6.42
CA GLU A 221 -0.58 -0.12 -5.41
C GLU A 221 -1.47 -1.07 -4.65
N LEU A 222 -1.21 -1.20 -3.34
CA LEU A 222 -1.98 -2.05 -2.44
C LEU A 222 -3.09 -1.21 -1.80
N TYR A 223 -4.34 -1.59 -2.04
CA TYR A 223 -5.53 -0.89 -1.48
C TYR A 223 -5.33 0.63 -1.44
N PRO A 224 -5.16 1.28 -2.61
CA PRO A 224 -4.65 2.64 -2.72
C PRO A 224 -5.63 3.71 -2.24
N ALA A 225 -5.10 4.77 -1.62
CA ALA A 225 -5.85 5.99 -1.37
C ALA A 225 -5.93 6.81 -2.68
N ILE A 226 -7.02 6.67 -3.42
CA ILE A 226 -7.25 7.33 -4.72
C ILE A 226 -8.14 8.57 -4.58
N ASP A 227 -9.22 8.46 -3.78
CA ASP A 227 -10.16 9.54 -3.50
C ASP A 227 -10.20 9.81 -1.99
N ASN A 228 -10.17 11.08 -1.63
CA ASN A 228 -10.21 11.50 -0.23
C ASN A 228 -11.62 11.46 0.38
N ASP A 229 -12.67 11.47 -0.44
CA ASP A 229 -14.06 11.31 0.00
C ASP A 229 -14.64 9.99 -0.48
N MET A 230 -14.42 8.94 0.29
CA MET A 230 -14.91 7.60 -0.01
C MET A 230 -16.43 7.42 0.25
N LYS A 231 -17.08 8.37 0.92
CA LYS A 231 -18.51 8.26 1.29
C LYS A 231 -19.46 8.07 0.11
N PRO A 232 -19.25 8.76 -1.05
CA PRO A 232 -20.12 8.58 -2.22
C PRO A 232 -20.07 7.17 -2.83
N TYR A 233 -18.99 6.43 -2.60
CA TYR A 233 -18.82 5.08 -3.16
C TYR A 233 -19.39 3.98 -2.27
N TYR A 234 -19.74 4.31 -1.03
CA TYR A 234 -20.25 3.33 -0.09
C TYR A 234 -21.62 2.81 -0.53
N ASP A 235 -21.63 1.59 -1.00
CA ASP A 235 -22.83 0.82 -1.32
C ASP A 235 -22.62 -0.62 -0.85
N TRP A 236 -23.31 -0.97 0.26
CA TRP A 236 -23.16 -2.31 0.83
C TRP A 236 -23.60 -3.42 -0.13
N SER A 237 -24.53 -3.14 -1.05
CA SER A 237 -25.00 -4.14 -2.03
C SER A 237 -23.93 -4.60 -3.04
N LYS A 238 -22.82 -3.86 -3.13
CA LYS A 238 -21.67 -4.23 -3.98
C LYS A 238 -20.75 -5.28 -3.35
N PHE A 239 -20.93 -5.58 -2.06
CA PHE A 239 -20.15 -6.61 -1.37
C PHE A 239 -20.93 -7.93 -1.32
N ASP A 240 -20.40 -8.95 -2.00
CA ASP A 240 -20.89 -10.33 -1.86
C ASP A 240 -20.32 -10.94 -0.59
N VAL A 241 -21.18 -11.22 0.40
CA VAL A 241 -20.79 -11.80 1.68
C VAL A 241 -21.90 -12.68 2.24
N CYS A 242 -21.54 -13.87 2.73
CA CYS A 242 -22.50 -14.77 3.36
C CYS A 242 -23.02 -14.17 4.68
N PRO A 243 -24.28 -14.49 5.09
CA PRO A 243 -24.89 -13.91 6.29
C PRO A 243 -24.07 -14.10 7.57
N GLU A 244 -23.35 -15.21 7.68
CA GLU A 244 -22.53 -15.55 8.86
C GLU A 244 -21.33 -14.61 9.04
N ASP A 245 -20.84 -14.04 7.94
CA ASP A 245 -19.65 -13.18 7.92
C ASP A 245 -19.97 -11.69 7.78
N GLU A 246 -21.21 -11.34 7.50
CA GLU A 246 -21.64 -9.95 7.24
C GLU A 246 -21.19 -8.96 8.32
N GLN A 247 -21.29 -9.33 9.60
CA GLN A 247 -20.89 -8.45 10.69
C GLN A 247 -19.39 -8.12 10.68
N TYR A 248 -18.54 -9.05 10.24
CA TYR A 248 -17.09 -8.86 10.19
C TYR A 248 -16.69 -7.98 9.01
N ALA A 249 -17.28 -8.22 7.84
CA ALA A 249 -17.07 -7.40 6.66
C ALA A 249 -17.55 -5.96 6.90
N LYS A 250 -18.76 -5.76 7.45
CA LYS A 250 -19.29 -4.43 7.82
C LYS A 250 -18.39 -3.71 8.82
N ASN A 251 -17.87 -4.40 9.82
CA ASN A 251 -16.95 -3.79 10.79
C ASN A 251 -15.73 -3.18 10.09
N ARG A 252 -15.16 -3.87 9.09
CA ARG A 252 -14.02 -3.37 8.34
C ARG A 252 -14.36 -2.14 7.50
N VAL A 253 -15.44 -2.21 6.72
CA VAL A 253 -15.89 -1.12 5.84
C VAL A 253 -16.26 0.13 6.63
N CYS A 254 -17.04 0.00 7.71
CA CYS A 254 -17.46 1.15 8.52
C CYS A 254 -16.28 1.84 9.24
N ARG A 255 -15.23 1.11 9.58
CA ARG A 255 -14.05 1.73 10.20
C ARG A 255 -13.35 2.71 9.26
N MET A 256 -13.30 2.42 7.98
CA MET A 256 -12.71 3.32 6.98
C MET A 256 -13.52 4.61 6.86
N LEU A 257 -14.84 4.54 6.83
CA LEU A 257 -15.71 5.73 6.78
C LEU A 257 -15.45 6.70 7.94
N ASN A 258 -15.14 6.18 9.13
CA ASN A 258 -14.89 6.99 10.32
C ASN A 258 -13.48 7.62 10.37
N SER A 259 -12.58 7.23 9.47
CA SER A 259 -11.19 7.74 9.45
C SER A 259 -10.99 8.96 8.54
N ILE A 260 -11.93 9.23 7.65
CA ILE A 260 -11.83 10.26 6.60
C ILE A 260 -11.64 11.67 7.17
N ASP A 261 -12.39 12.03 8.23
CA ASP A 261 -12.38 13.38 8.80
C ASP A 261 -11.00 13.81 9.38
N ASN A 262 -10.11 12.85 9.62
CA ASN A 262 -8.77 13.13 10.12
C ASN A 262 -7.77 13.53 9.03
N PHE A 263 -8.02 13.17 7.77
CA PHE A 263 -7.11 13.43 6.67
C PHE A 263 -6.99 14.93 6.36
N GLU A 264 -8.11 15.61 6.14
CA GLU A 264 -8.13 17.05 5.82
C GLU A 264 -7.51 17.88 6.94
N LYS A 265 -7.87 17.59 8.19
CA LYS A 265 -7.40 18.30 9.37
C LYS A 265 -5.91 18.09 9.63
N ASN A 266 -5.45 16.85 9.61
CA ASN A 266 -4.11 16.49 10.13
C ASN A 266 -3.05 16.41 9.03
N TYR A 267 -3.41 15.98 7.81
CA TYR A 267 -2.46 15.88 6.70
C TYR A 267 -2.52 17.10 5.77
N LEU A 268 -3.69 17.40 5.18
CA LEU A 268 -3.80 18.54 4.27
C LEU A 268 -3.64 19.87 5.00
N HIS A 269 -4.04 19.92 6.27
CA HIS A 269 -3.96 21.11 7.12
C HIS A 269 -4.59 22.34 6.45
N TYR A 270 -5.66 22.10 5.63
CA TYR A 270 -6.40 23.10 4.85
C TYR A 270 -5.54 23.93 3.88
N LYS A 271 -4.37 23.41 3.46
CA LYS A 271 -3.44 24.12 2.56
C LYS A 271 -3.76 23.92 1.08
N ILE A 272 -4.57 22.94 0.74
CA ILE A 272 -4.97 22.58 -0.61
C ILE A 272 -6.43 22.09 -0.59
N ASP A 273 -7.15 22.27 -1.70
CA ASP A 273 -8.46 21.69 -1.88
C ASP A 273 -8.35 20.17 -1.81
N PRO A 274 -9.10 19.46 -0.96
CA PRO A 274 -9.06 18.01 -0.88
C PRO A 274 -9.46 17.30 -2.17
N ARG A 275 -10.05 18.01 -3.13
CA ARG A 275 -10.40 17.50 -4.48
C ARG A 275 -9.37 17.85 -5.55
N ASP A 276 -8.27 18.50 -5.19
CA ASP A 276 -7.18 18.78 -6.14
C ASP A 276 -6.50 17.47 -6.58
N GLU A 277 -6.23 17.34 -7.88
CA GLU A 277 -5.65 16.11 -8.46
C GLU A 277 -4.33 15.67 -7.82
N VAL A 278 -3.60 16.58 -7.20
CA VAL A 278 -2.35 16.28 -6.50
C VAL A 278 -2.58 15.41 -5.26
N VAL A 279 -3.73 15.54 -4.60
CA VAL A 279 -4.06 14.80 -3.38
C VAL A 279 -5.29 13.91 -3.54
N ASP A 280 -5.96 14.01 -4.67
CA ASP A 280 -7.15 13.24 -5.03
C ASP A 280 -6.99 12.75 -6.48
N PHE A 281 -6.33 11.59 -6.64
CA PHE A 281 -5.98 11.04 -7.94
C PHE A 281 -7.20 10.65 -8.78
N PHE A 282 -8.36 10.48 -8.16
CA PHE A 282 -9.61 10.28 -8.90
C PHE A 282 -9.92 11.44 -9.85
N ASN A 283 -9.42 12.64 -9.54
CA ASN A 283 -9.60 13.85 -10.33
C ASN A 283 -8.44 14.14 -11.30
N VAL A 284 -7.54 13.17 -11.54
CA VAL A 284 -6.42 13.33 -12.47
C VAL A 284 -6.91 13.82 -13.84
N ARG A 285 -6.22 14.82 -14.40
CA ARG A 285 -6.58 15.46 -15.67
C ARG A 285 -5.73 14.96 -16.83
N ASP A 286 -4.45 14.74 -16.58
CA ASP A 286 -3.50 14.29 -17.62
C ASP A 286 -3.22 12.79 -17.50
N TRP A 287 -4.08 12.00 -18.15
CA TRP A 287 -3.97 10.54 -18.17
C TRP A 287 -2.73 10.04 -18.92
N SER A 288 -2.11 10.85 -19.78
CA SER A 288 -0.92 10.45 -20.53
C SER A 288 0.31 10.27 -19.65
N LYS A 289 0.31 10.82 -18.45
CA LYS A 289 1.37 10.68 -17.46
C LYS A 289 1.28 9.40 -16.65
N ILE A 290 0.15 8.72 -16.64
CA ILE A 290 -0.08 7.56 -15.78
C ILE A 290 0.71 6.38 -16.33
N PRO A 291 1.69 5.84 -15.56
CA PRO A 291 2.39 4.63 -15.96
C PRO A 291 1.44 3.41 -15.82
N PRO A 292 1.82 2.24 -16.32
CA PRO A 292 1.08 1.02 -16.02
C PRO A 292 0.97 0.83 -14.51
N ILE A 293 -0.25 0.67 -13.98
CA ILE A 293 -0.51 0.44 -12.56
C ILE A 293 -1.05 -0.98 -12.38
N THR A 294 -0.55 -1.67 -11.35
CA THR A 294 -1.12 -2.92 -10.83
C THR A 294 -1.77 -2.62 -9.49
N PHE A 295 -3.09 -2.75 -9.41
CA PHE A 295 -3.82 -2.65 -8.16
C PHE A 295 -3.91 -4.01 -7.47
N ILE A 296 -3.68 -4.04 -6.14
CA ILE A 296 -3.91 -5.19 -5.27
C ILE A 296 -5.00 -4.77 -4.28
N LEU A 297 -6.18 -5.34 -4.45
CA LEU A 297 -7.38 -4.91 -3.74
C LEU A 297 -7.82 -5.95 -2.71
N ASN A 298 -8.48 -5.50 -1.66
CA ASN A 298 -9.05 -6.35 -0.61
C ASN A 298 -10.57 -6.35 -0.72
N GLN A 299 -11.19 -7.49 -0.84
CA GLN A 299 -12.61 -7.66 -1.10
C GLN A 299 -13.54 -6.82 -0.19
N TYR A 300 -13.27 -6.80 1.12
CA TYR A 300 -14.10 -6.07 2.10
C TYR A 300 -13.44 -4.77 2.54
N ASP A 301 -13.03 -3.95 1.58
CA ASP A 301 -12.48 -2.62 1.84
C ASP A 301 -13.21 -1.56 1.01
N LEU A 302 -13.55 -0.44 1.63
CA LEU A 302 -14.21 0.66 0.93
C LEU A 302 -13.32 1.24 -0.19
N ILE A 303 -12.02 1.24 0.03
CA ILE A 303 -11.03 1.69 -0.96
C ILE A 303 -11.13 0.87 -2.26
N THR A 304 -11.50 -0.41 -2.18
CA THR A 304 -11.68 -1.26 -3.36
C THR A 304 -12.78 -0.73 -4.27
N LEU A 305 -13.91 -0.30 -3.73
CA LEU A 305 -14.99 0.28 -4.54
C LEU A 305 -14.53 1.56 -5.25
N VAL A 306 -13.70 2.37 -4.58
CA VAL A 306 -13.11 3.58 -5.19
C VAL A 306 -12.17 3.22 -6.32
N ALA A 307 -11.29 2.23 -6.10
CA ALA A 307 -10.34 1.76 -7.11
C ALA A 307 -11.04 1.18 -8.34
N GLU A 308 -12.09 0.37 -8.17
CA GLU A 308 -12.90 -0.16 -9.25
C GLU A 308 -13.54 0.96 -10.09
N GLU A 309 -14.10 2.00 -9.46
CA GLU A 309 -14.66 3.14 -10.19
C GLU A 309 -13.56 3.95 -10.92
N PHE A 310 -12.37 4.08 -10.33
CA PHE A 310 -11.22 4.70 -11.00
C PHE A 310 -10.77 3.91 -12.21
N ILE A 311 -10.67 2.58 -12.12
CA ILE A 311 -10.31 1.69 -13.22
C ILE A 311 -11.31 1.83 -14.38
N LYS A 312 -12.60 1.84 -14.07
CA LYS A 312 -13.65 2.06 -15.11
C LYS A 312 -13.51 3.39 -15.83
N LYS A 313 -13.08 4.42 -15.10
CA LYS A 313 -12.83 5.75 -15.70
C LYS A 313 -11.57 5.76 -16.58
N ALA A 314 -10.61 4.88 -16.28
CA ALA A 314 -9.35 4.76 -17.02
C ALA A 314 -9.46 3.93 -18.31
N LEU A 315 -10.43 3.00 -18.37
CA LEU A 315 -10.71 2.12 -19.52
C LEU A 315 -11.64 2.78 -20.55
#